data_a00f08268e73db1d0dc1d42fa020eba2
#
_entry.id   a00f08268e73db1d0dc1d42fa020eba2
#
_cell.length_a   1.000
_cell.length_b   1.000
_cell.length_c   1.000
_cell.angle_alpha   90.00
_cell.angle_beta   90.00
_cell.angle_gamma   90.00
#
_symmetry.space_group_name_H-M   'P 1'
#
loop_
_entity.id
_entity.type
_entity.pdbx_description
1 polymer ?
#
loop_
_entity_poly.entity_id
_entity_poly.type
_entity_poly.pdbx_seq_one_letter_code
_entity_poly.pdbx_strand_id
1 'polypeptide(L)'
;LHLVKENPTMGALLMYLNQSLDEIQKDGNIDLVVFTGDLIDRGGASFGNINTAFEKFGEVVITPILEKLKLTKDRFVFIPGNHDTENDLGKQYMKIGFLGGNLHDDHEKIISIKNSPKNYDIVRARTKAFKDFEKLYYTESLRENYQYGDFDSNFKFDIRGSKIGVTSLNSVWFCGLDDDKKLFLGVDQITNSQVFLSDCNIKIVASHIGYDLLTEAESKRAKEAIAHCYDLNLSGHTHSLDDDFIAIPSGDYCMNITAAGTLCDNIHKLDENYKNSFQVIDVISKEEFYVRKYQQKQGMEFSLDLNFGEQGIWHHQYNKQNAKNKAKADEVKEKIEQEKAFLENIFPFYPIDKAIEQDKETFMSGEFIPSQRNEECINLLRNPDIKNLRILSISGVGKTRIVGEAFRTMQKVFYCTDPDKNINRGLEYILTHVDEGVIIIDNCPIDEYYRITRFISRFQKPFRIISLYNVLTKNEEGRGTNVFFIDVEDNQEVVDAIIEKEKIHNEEVINRIREYSDGISLMAIELIKAYKNIGQVQLLPEKKQWLDYLLDPSGQLDTHKRSVLNAIALFNPLGFTGNKKDEYDFVINHSEIN
;
A
#
# COMPACT_ATOMS: atom_id res chain seq x y z
N LEU A 1 -8.72 19.00 -20.46
CA LEU A 1 -9.37 20.31 -20.71
C LEU A 1 -10.85 20.33 -20.28
N HIS A 2 -11.62 19.27 -20.40
CA HIS A 2 -13.06 19.23 -20.09
C HIS A 2 -13.88 20.33 -20.82
N LEU A 3 -13.81 20.35 -22.13
CA LEU A 3 -14.57 21.35 -22.92
C LEU A 3 -16.07 21.28 -22.63
N VAL A 4 -16.65 22.41 -22.22
CA VAL A 4 -18.08 22.59 -21.90
C VAL A 4 -18.68 23.64 -22.84
N LYS A 5 -19.92 23.40 -23.30
CA LYS A 5 -20.64 24.31 -24.19
C LYS A 5 -20.94 25.65 -23.50
N GLU A 6 -20.75 26.75 -24.25
CA GLU A 6 -21.13 28.11 -23.84
C GLU A 6 -20.56 28.54 -22.47
N ASN A 7 -19.31 28.20 -22.20
CA ASN A 7 -18.64 28.60 -20.98
C ASN A 7 -17.72 29.83 -21.21
N PRO A 8 -18.09 31.02 -20.72
CA PRO A 8 -17.28 32.23 -20.90
C PRO A 8 -15.87 32.11 -20.28
N THR A 9 -15.74 31.41 -19.19
CA THR A 9 -14.47 31.22 -18.47
C THR A 9 -13.51 30.36 -19.31
N MET A 10 -14.04 29.35 -20.01
CA MET A 10 -13.27 28.52 -20.94
C MET A 10 -12.75 29.37 -22.12
N GLY A 11 -13.58 30.25 -22.66
CA GLY A 11 -13.16 31.17 -23.72
C GLY A 11 -12.01 32.08 -23.28
N ALA A 12 -12.07 32.63 -22.06
CA ALA A 12 -11.00 33.43 -21.48
C ALA A 12 -9.70 32.60 -21.26
N LEU A 13 -9.84 31.37 -20.75
CA LEU A 13 -8.71 30.46 -20.57
C LEU A 13 -7.98 30.17 -21.89
N LEU A 14 -8.72 29.84 -22.93
CA LEU A 14 -8.16 29.58 -24.28
C LEU A 14 -7.53 30.84 -24.89
N MET A 15 -8.09 32.03 -24.64
CA MET A 15 -7.48 33.29 -25.05
C MET A 15 -6.12 33.52 -24.36
N TYR A 16 -6.04 33.32 -23.04
CA TYR A 16 -4.78 33.46 -22.30
C TYR A 16 -3.75 32.41 -22.71
N LEU A 17 -4.20 31.17 -22.94
CA LEU A 17 -3.32 30.12 -23.46
C LEU A 17 -2.71 30.55 -24.81
N ASN A 18 -3.55 30.99 -25.75
CA ASN A 18 -3.08 31.46 -27.07
C ASN A 18 -2.14 32.66 -26.98
N GLN A 19 -2.35 33.60 -26.06
CA GLN A 19 -1.41 34.72 -25.82
C GLN A 19 -0.05 34.23 -25.32
N SER A 20 -0.05 33.24 -24.42
CA SER A 20 1.18 32.64 -23.88
C SER A 20 1.96 31.87 -24.94
N LEU A 21 1.30 31.24 -25.89
CA LEU A 21 1.93 30.56 -27.02
C LEU A 21 2.71 31.55 -27.93
N ASP A 22 2.26 32.80 -28.05
CA ASP A 22 3.02 33.84 -28.78
C ASP A 22 4.37 34.15 -28.14
N GLU A 23 4.39 34.21 -26.81
CA GLU A 23 5.63 34.47 -26.09
C GLU A 23 6.60 33.29 -26.23
N ILE A 24 6.11 32.07 -26.10
CA ILE A 24 6.92 30.86 -26.24
C ILE A 24 7.55 30.75 -27.62
N GLN A 25 6.83 31.13 -28.67
CA GLN A 25 7.36 31.12 -30.02
C GLN A 25 8.49 32.13 -30.27
N LYS A 26 8.63 33.16 -29.43
CA LYS A 26 9.78 34.07 -29.50
C LYS A 26 11.08 33.40 -29.07
N ASP A 27 10.97 32.41 -28.15
CA ASP A 27 12.11 31.67 -27.63
C ASP A 27 12.48 30.44 -28.47
N GLY A 28 11.59 29.99 -29.34
CA GLY A 28 11.80 28.84 -30.23
C GLY A 28 10.51 28.34 -30.87
N ASN A 29 10.65 27.61 -31.98
CA ASN A 29 9.48 27.05 -32.66
C ASN A 29 9.02 25.74 -31.96
N ILE A 30 7.72 25.64 -31.71
CA ILE A 30 7.07 24.37 -31.32
C ILE A 30 6.90 23.55 -32.60
N ASP A 31 7.27 22.27 -32.54
CA ASP A 31 7.22 21.35 -33.68
C ASP A 31 6.03 20.37 -33.60
N LEU A 32 5.56 20.06 -32.39
CA LEU A 32 4.52 19.08 -32.11
C LEU A 32 3.75 19.46 -30.85
N VAL A 33 2.43 19.27 -30.87
CA VAL A 33 1.56 19.38 -29.69
C VAL A 33 1.07 17.97 -29.31
N VAL A 34 1.20 17.61 -28.05
CA VAL A 34 0.63 16.37 -27.50
C VAL A 34 -0.37 16.71 -26.40
N PHE A 35 -1.62 16.35 -26.62
CA PHE A 35 -2.72 16.61 -25.71
C PHE A 35 -3.08 15.33 -24.96
N THR A 36 -2.82 15.28 -23.66
CA THR A 36 -2.81 14.05 -22.84
C THR A 36 -4.18 13.64 -22.30
N GLY A 37 -5.26 13.81 -23.10
CA GLY A 37 -6.59 13.32 -22.80
C GLY A 37 -7.55 14.33 -22.17
N ASP A 38 -8.77 13.90 -21.88
CA ASP A 38 -9.87 14.73 -21.40
C ASP A 38 -10.16 15.95 -22.28
N LEU A 39 -10.43 15.67 -23.55
CA LEU A 39 -10.72 16.68 -24.56
C LEU A 39 -12.05 17.38 -24.26
N ILE A 40 -13.03 16.60 -23.84
CA ILE A 40 -14.42 17.02 -23.59
C ILE A 40 -14.83 16.67 -22.16
N ASP A 41 -15.93 17.26 -21.67
CA ASP A 41 -16.45 16.94 -20.35
C ASP A 41 -17.51 15.83 -20.41
N ARG A 42 -17.34 14.82 -19.57
CA ARG A 42 -18.34 13.76 -19.28
C ARG A 42 -19.05 13.19 -20.51
N GLY A 43 -18.29 12.74 -21.51
CA GLY A 43 -18.86 12.19 -22.74
C GLY A 43 -19.64 13.21 -23.58
N GLY A 44 -19.28 14.49 -23.49
CA GLY A 44 -19.93 15.56 -24.23
C GLY A 44 -21.34 15.92 -23.74
N ALA A 45 -21.64 15.67 -22.46
CA ALA A 45 -22.98 15.86 -21.89
C ALA A 45 -23.55 17.28 -22.13
N SER A 46 -22.72 18.33 -22.05
CA SER A 46 -23.13 19.72 -22.31
C SER A 46 -23.50 19.98 -23.79
N PHE A 47 -23.04 19.17 -24.72
CA PHE A 47 -23.31 19.29 -26.15
C PHE A 47 -24.46 18.40 -26.61
N GLY A 48 -25.01 17.55 -25.72
CA GLY A 48 -26.07 16.61 -26.01
C GLY A 48 -25.67 15.41 -26.88
N ASN A 49 -24.47 15.44 -27.48
CA ASN A 49 -23.92 14.37 -28.29
C ASN A 49 -22.39 14.41 -28.25
N ILE A 50 -21.76 13.25 -28.06
CA ILE A 50 -20.31 13.11 -27.93
C ILE A 50 -19.57 13.51 -29.23
N ASN A 51 -20.09 13.18 -30.39
CA ASN A 51 -19.47 13.53 -31.69
C ASN A 51 -19.46 15.04 -31.90
N THR A 52 -20.58 15.72 -31.57
CA THR A 52 -20.66 17.19 -31.65
C THR A 52 -19.66 17.85 -30.70
N ALA A 53 -19.42 17.25 -29.51
CA ALA A 53 -18.43 17.76 -28.59
C ALA A 53 -17.00 17.66 -29.15
N PHE A 54 -16.64 16.55 -29.79
CA PHE A 54 -15.35 16.38 -30.48
C PHE A 54 -15.17 17.33 -31.66
N GLU A 55 -16.21 17.52 -32.49
CA GLU A 55 -16.17 18.52 -33.56
C GLU A 55 -15.89 19.90 -33.01
N LYS A 56 -16.58 20.29 -31.94
CA LYS A 56 -16.35 21.59 -31.27
C LYS A 56 -14.97 21.68 -30.64
N PHE A 57 -14.43 20.62 -30.08
CA PHE A 57 -13.04 20.61 -29.60
C PHE A 57 -12.06 20.90 -30.75
N GLY A 58 -12.27 20.29 -31.92
CA GLY A 58 -11.50 20.58 -33.11
C GLY A 58 -11.53 22.05 -33.52
N GLU A 59 -12.75 22.65 -33.51
CA GLU A 59 -12.95 24.05 -33.91
C GLU A 59 -12.39 25.06 -32.92
N VAL A 60 -12.62 24.87 -31.60
CA VAL A 60 -12.33 25.92 -30.60
C VAL A 60 -11.01 25.72 -29.86
N VAL A 61 -10.41 24.53 -29.94
CA VAL A 61 -9.14 24.22 -29.28
C VAL A 61 -8.04 23.92 -30.29
N ILE A 62 -8.21 22.89 -31.11
CA ILE A 62 -7.14 22.45 -32.03
C ILE A 62 -6.82 23.53 -33.06
N THR A 63 -7.83 24.03 -33.77
CA THR A 63 -7.62 24.99 -34.85
C THR A 63 -6.92 26.27 -34.37
N PRO A 64 -7.38 26.96 -33.30
CA PRO A 64 -6.69 28.17 -32.83
C PRO A 64 -5.25 27.92 -32.37
N ILE A 65 -4.97 26.77 -31.72
CA ILE A 65 -3.59 26.43 -31.29
C ILE A 65 -2.69 26.22 -32.52
N LEU A 66 -3.16 25.47 -33.52
CA LEU A 66 -2.40 25.22 -34.73
C LEU A 66 -2.10 26.51 -35.51
N GLU A 67 -3.12 27.37 -35.66
CA GLU A 67 -2.96 28.69 -36.32
C GLU A 67 -1.92 29.55 -35.57
N LYS A 68 -2.01 29.56 -34.23
CA LYS A 68 -1.11 30.32 -33.39
C LYS A 68 0.33 29.83 -33.47
N LEU A 69 0.52 28.52 -33.43
CA LEU A 69 1.84 27.89 -33.52
C LEU A 69 2.34 27.74 -34.96
N LYS A 70 1.54 28.13 -35.96
CA LYS A 70 1.85 27.97 -37.40
C LYS A 70 2.13 26.50 -37.76
N LEU A 71 1.40 25.59 -37.11
CA LEU A 71 1.52 24.15 -37.34
C LEU A 71 0.45 23.65 -38.31
N THR A 72 0.76 22.58 -39.01
CA THR A 72 -0.19 21.82 -39.82
C THR A 72 -1.00 20.85 -38.97
N LYS A 73 -2.16 20.42 -39.45
CA LYS A 73 -3.11 19.57 -38.74
C LYS A 73 -2.48 18.27 -38.21
N ASP A 74 -1.53 17.71 -38.92
CA ASP A 74 -0.78 16.51 -38.54
C ASP A 74 0.17 16.68 -37.36
N ARG A 75 0.42 17.93 -36.93
CA ARG A 75 1.30 18.24 -35.79
C ARG A 75 0.59 18.37 -34.44
N PHE A 76 -0.65 17.94 -34.36
CA PHE A 76 -1.42 17.92 -33.13
C PHE A 76 -1.84 16.47 -32.82
N VAL A 77 -1.24 15.87 -31.79
CA VAL A 77 -1.57 14.52 -31.29
C VAL A 77 -2.44 14.65 -30.06
N PHE A 78 -3.54 13.92 -30.02
CA PHE A 78 -4.41 13.81 -28.87
C PHE A 78 -4.67 12.34 -28.52
N ILE A 79 -4.88 12.08 -27.24
CA ILE A 79 -5.09 10.73 -26.69
C ILE A 79 -6.42 10.66 -25.93
N PRO A 80 -7.04 9.47 -25.76
CA PRO A 80 -8.31 9.37 -25.05
C PRO A 80 -8.12 9.55 -23.53
N GLY A 81 -8.97 10.41 -22.93
CA GLY A 81 -9.15 10.56 -21.48
C GLY A 81 -10.40 9.86 -20.98
N ASN A 82 -10.54 9.71 -19.66
CA ASN A 82 -11.70 9.06 -19.06
C ASN A 82 -13.01 9.87 -19.27
N HIS A 83 -12.91 11.18 -19.45
CA HIS A 83 -14.05 12.03 -19.82
C HIS A 83 -14.40 11.96 -21.32
N ASP A 84 -13.54 11.44 -22.16
CA ASP A 84 -13.74 11.26 -23.60
C ASP A 84 -14.51 9.98 -23.95
N THR A 85 -15.10 9.32 -22.95
CA THR A 85 -15.77 8.03 -23.08
C THR A 85 -17.30 8.14 -22.94
N GLU A 86 -18.04 7.22 -23.53
CA GLU A 86 -19.49 7.12 -23.34
C GLU A 86 -19.82 6.59 -21.93
N ASN A 87 -20.37 7.45 -21.08
CA ASN A 87 -20.61 7.17 -19.65
C ASN A 87 -21.62 6.05 -19.38
N ASP A 88 -22.65 5.87 -20.20
CA ASP A 88 -23.71 4.89 -19.95
C ASP A 88 -23.26 3.46 -20.20
N LEU A 89 -22.32 3.24 -21.09
CA LEU A 89 -21.77 1.93 -21.39
C LEU A 89 -20.88 1.40 -20.25
N GLY A 90 -20.13 2.27 -19.59
CA GLY A 90 -19.30 1.88 -18.45
C GLY A 90 -20.09 1.26 -17.30
N LYS A 91 -21.31 1.78 -17.03
CA LYS A 91 -22.22 1.21 -16.03
C LYS A 91 -22.77 -0.16 -16.42
N GLN A 92 -22.98 -0.43 -17.70
CA GLN A 92 -23.43 -1.73 -18.18
C GLN A 92 -22.34 -2.79 -18.06
N TYR A 93 -21.07 -2.44 -18.28
CA TYR A 93 -19.93 -3.35 -18.11
C TYR A 93 -19.72 -3.77 -16.66
N MET A 94 -19.82 -2.85 -15.73
CA MET A 94 -19.74 -3.12 -14.29
C MET A 94 -20.88 -4.03 -13.80
N LYS A 95 -22.09 -3.90 -14.39
CA LYS A 95 -23.26 -4.72 -14.05
C LYS A 95 -23.18 -6.17 -14.54
N ILE A 96 -22.47 -6.45 -15.63
CA ILE A 96 -22.46 -7.79 -16.25
C ILE A 96 -21.52 -8.77 -15.51
N GLY A 97 -20.91 -8.36 -14.38
CA GLY A 97 -20.02 -9.25 -13.62
C GLY A 97 -18.71 -9.59 -14.34
N PHE A 98 -18.48 -8.97 -15.49
CA PHE A 98 -17.32 -9.16 -16.33
C PHE A 98 -16.04 -8.67 -15.64
N LEU A 99 -16.18 -7.64 -14.81
CA LEU A 99 -15.13 -6.96 -14.11
C LEU A 99 -15.14 -7.24 -12.60
N GLY A 100 -16.21 -7.82 -12.06
CA GLY A 100 -16.43 -8.02 -10.64
C GLY A 100 -15.83 -9.29 -10.06
N GLY A 101 -15.17 -10.11 -10.83
CA GLY A 101 -14.56 -11.34 -10.33
C GLY A 101 -13.06 -11.32 -10.47
N ASN A 102 -12.34 -11.39 -9.38
CA ASN A 102 -10.94 -11.84 -9.19
C ASN A 102 -9.96 -11.73 -10.40
N LEU A 103 -10.06 -10.65 -11.19
CA LEU A 103 -9.17 -10.38 -12.33
C LEU A 103 -7.89 -9.65 -11.92
N HIS A 104 -7.76 -9.34 -10.65
CA HIS A 104 -6.80 -8.36 -10.14
C HIS A 104 -5.34 -8.60 -10.57
N ASP A 105 -4.94 -9.82 -10.93
CA ASP A 105 -3.55 -10.12 -11.24
C ASP A 105 -3.35 -11.05 -12.47
N ASP A 106 -4.41 -11.39 -13.20
CA ASP A 106 -4.32 -12.30 -14.33
C ASP A 106 -4.17 -11.56 -15.66
N HIS A 107 -2.95 -11.19 -15.99
CA HIS A 107 -2.60 -10.47 -17.22
C HIS A 107 -3.03 -11.20 -18.50
N GLU A 108 -2.82 -12.51 -18.59
CA GLU A 108 -3.20 -13.29 -19.78
C GLU A 108 -4.72 -13.29 -19.98
N LYS A 109 -5.46 -13.35 -18.89
CA LYS A 109 -6.92 -13.30 -18.91
C LYS A 109 -7.42 -11.92 -19.33
N ILE A 110 -6.77 -10.82 -18.89
CA ILE A 110 -7.10 -9.45 -19.30
C ILE A 110 -6.90 -9.28 -20.81
N ILE A 111 -5.74 -9.71 -21.33
CA ILE A 111 -5.45 -9.68 -22.76
C ILE A 111 -6.40 -10.57 -23.55
N SER A 112 -6.72 -11.76 -23.04
CA SER A 112 -7.71 -12.65 -23.66
C SER A 112 -9.10 -12.02 -23.73
N ILE A 113 -9.50 -11.30 -22.70
CA ILE A 113 -10.78 -10.57 -22.66
C ILE A 113 -10.78 -9.42 -23.67
N LYS A 114 -9.73 -8.59 -23.66
CA LYS A 114 -9.53 -7.46 -24.54
C LYS A 114 -9.58 -7.88 -26.02
N ASN A 115 -8.96 -8.99 -26.35
CA ASN A 115 -8.82 -9.50 -27.71
C ASN A 115 -9.90 -10.54 -28.13
N SER A 116 -10.83 -10.88 -27.23
CA SER A 116 -11.88 -11.85 -27.51
C SER A 116 -12.88 -11.32 -28.55
N PRO A 117 -13.15 -12.06 -29.64
CA PRO A 117 -14.16 -11.65 -30.66
C PRO A 117 -15.56 -11.42 -30.05
N LYS A 118 -15.91 -12.15 -28.98
CA LYS A 118 -17.21 -11.99 -28.28
C LYS A 118 -17.32 -10.69 -27.51
N ASN A 119 -16.20 -10.18 -27.01
CA ASN A 119 -16.14 -9.01 -26.16
C ASN A 119 -15.67 -7.77 -26.92
N TYR A 120 -15.18 -7.96 -28.15
CA TYR A 120 -14.51 -6.94 -28.92
C TYR A 120 -15.37 -5.66 -29.10
N ASP A 121 -16.63 -5.82 -29.54
CA ASP A 121 -17.51 -4.68 -29.70
C ASP A 121 -17.86 -4.00 -28.40
N ILE A 122 -17.97 -4.79 -27.35
CA ILE A 122 -18.25 -4.32 -25.99
C ILE A 122 -17.08 -3.48 -25.49
N VAL A 123 -15.88 -4.02 -25.51
CA VAL A 123 -14.67 -3.36 -24.98
C VAL A 123 -14.34 -2.08 -25.75
N ARG A 124 -14.61 -2.05 -27.06
CA ARG A 124 -14.38 -0.89 -27.93
C ARG A 124 -15.47 0.17 -27.83
N ALA A 125 -16.71 -0.22 -27.55
CA ALA A 125 -17.87 0.67 -27.59
C ALA A 125 -17.65 1.94 -26.78
N ARG A 126 -16.97 1.82 -25.63
CA ARG A 126 -16.73 2.94 -24.72
C ARG A 126 -15.89 4.08 -25.32
N THR A 127 -14.86 3.75 -26.07
CA THR A 127 -13.97 4.73 -26.71
C THR A 127 -14.23 4.88 -28.21
N LYS A 128 -15.29 4.28 -28.72
CA LYS A 128 -15.60 4.24 -30.17
C LYS A 128 -15.71 5.64 -30.78
N ALA A 129 -16.47 6.53 -30.15
CA ALA A 129 -16.66 7.88 -30.66
C ALA A 129 -15.32 8.65 -30.73
N PHE A 130 -14.46 8.52 -29.72
CA PHE A 130 -13.12 9.08 -29.77
C PHE A 130 -12.29 8.49 -30.91
N LYS A 131 -12.29 7.18 -31.05
CA LYS A 131 -11.52 6.49 -32.11
C LYS A 131 -12.03 6.79 -33.52
N ASP A 132 -13.33 6.98 -33.69
CA ASP A 132 -13.92 7.42 -34.95
C ASP A 132 -13.48 8.88 -35.28
N PHE A 133 -13.47 9.77 -34.30
CA PHE A 133 -12.96 11.14 -34.42
C PHE A 133 -11.47 11.15 -34.76
N GLU A 134 -10.67 10.39 -34.04
CA GLU A 134 -9.21 10.23 -34.27
C GLU A 134 -8.94 9.77 -35.70
N LYS A 135 -9.62 8.70 -36.12
CA LYS A 135 -9.47 8.15 -37.46
C LYS A 135 -9.81 9.15 -38.56
N LEU A 136 -10.92 9.86 -38.41
CA LEU A 136 -11.31 10.92 -39.34
C LEU A 136 -10.29 12.05 -39.41
N TYR A 137 -9.72 12.40 -38.26
CA TYR A 137 -8.75 13.48 -38.15
C TYR A 137 -7.42 13.17 -38.85
N TYR A 138 -6.87 11.95 -38.69
CA TYR A 138 -5.50 11.64 -39.15
C TYR A 138 -5.41 10.91 -40.48
N THR A 139 -6.46 10.21 -40.94
CA THR A 139 -6.37 9.36 -42.15
C THR A 139 -5.88 10.11 -43.38
N GLU A 140 -6.34 11.34 -43.59
CA GLU A 140 -5.93 12.17 -44.74
C GLU A 140 -4.65 12.94 -44.50
N SER A 141 -4.39 13.37 -43.24
CA SER A 141 -3.26 14.25 -42.91
C SER A 141 -1.94 13.51 -42.80
N LEU A 142 -1.93 12.30 -42.28
CA LEU A 142 -0.69 11.53 -41.99
C LEU A 142 -0.48 10.34 -42.96
N ARG A 143 -1.57 9.80 -43.56
CA ARG A 143 -1.51 8.65 -44.50
C ARG A 143 -0.68 7.48 -43.97
N GLU A 144 0.43 7.15 -44.63
CA GLU A 144 1.36 6.06 -44.28
C GLU A 144 2.11 6.27 -42.94
N ASN A 145 2.15 7.51 -42.44
CA ASN A 145 2.73 7.88 -41.18
C ASN A 145 1.78 7.71 -39.98
N TYR A 146 0.60 7.16 -40.21
CA TYR A 146 -0.41 6.87 -39.20
C TYR A 146 -0.82 5.40 -39.25
N GLN A 147 -0.67 4.70 -38.15
CA GLN A 147 -1.17 3.35 -37.95
C GLN A 147 -2.30 3.37 -36.93
N TYR A 148 -3.52 3.17 -37.38
CA TYR A 148 -4.69 3.08 -36.54
C TYR A 148 -4.76 1.74 -35.81
N GLY A 149 -5.06 1.74 -34.52
CA GLY A 149 -5.48 0.60 -33.71
C GLY A 149 -6.62 0.97 -32.79
N ASP A 150 -7.38 -0.01 -32.33
CA ASP A 150 -8.55 0.23 -31.47
C ASP A 150 -8.15 0.64 -30.04
N PHE A 151 -6.99 0.18 -29.61
CA PHE A 151 -6.44 0.44 -28.28
C PHE A 151 -5.16 1.29 -28.32
N ASP A 152 -4.44 1.27 -29.42
CA ASP A 152 -3.26 2.11 -29.63
C ASP A 152 -3.29 2.72 -31.01
N SER A 153 -2.74 3.91 -31.15
CA SER A 153 -2.47 4.53 -32.44
C SER A 153 -1.04 5.02 -32.50
N ASN A 154 -0.41 4.85 -33.65
CA ASN A 154 1.00 5.13 -33.82
C ASN A 154 1.20 6.16 -34.94
N PHE A 155 2.10 7.11 -34.69
CA PHE A 155 2.36 8.27 -35.53
C PHE A 155 3.84 8.41 -35.79
N LYS A 156 4.21 8.84 -37.02
CA LYS A 156 5.58 9.22 -37.37
C LYS A 156 5.65 10.65 -37.84
N PHE A 157 6.66 11.33 -37.43
CA PHE A 157 6.93 12.72 -37.82
C PHE A 157 8.37 12.87 -38.26
N ASP A 158 8.61 13.61 -39.34
CA ASP A 158 9.94 14.14 -39.64
C ASP A 158 10.02 15.55 -39.07
N ILE A 159 10.86 15.74 -38.08
CA ILE A 159 11.05 17.01 -37.36
C ILE A 159 12.54 17.35 -37.41
N ARG A 160 12.86 18.40 -38.16
CA ARG A 160 14.26 18.89 -38.31
C ARG A 160 15.24 17.78 -38.74
N GLY A 161 14.80 16.86 -39.58
CA GLY A 161 15.61 15.74 -40.06
C GLY A 161 15.73 14.54 -39.10
N SER A 162 15.03 14.57 -37.97
CA SER A 162 14.89 13.44 -37.06
C SER A 162 13.51 12.81 -37.17
N LYS A 163 13.47 11.48 -37.23
CA LYS A 163 12.22 10.71 -37.20
C LYS A 163 11.75 10.53 -35.76
N ILE A 164 10.60 11.11 -35.43
CA ILE A 164 9.95 11.02 -34.13
C ILE A 164 8.76 10.10 -34.24
N GLY A 165 8.71 9.07 -33.40
CA GLY A 165 7.57 8.17 -33.26
C GLY A 165 6.75 8.53 -32.02
N VAL A 166 5.41 8.56 -32.16
CA VAL A 166 4.52 8.77 -31.03
C VAL A 166 3.50 7.63 -30.99
N THR A 167 3.29 7.05 -29.82
CA THR A 167 2.23 6.07 -29.56
C THR A 167 1.21 6.65 -28.59
N SER A 168 -0.05 6.72 -29.03
CA SER A 168 -1.21 7.03 -28.19
C SER A 168 -1.76 5.73 -27.62
N LEU A 169 -1.76 5.58 -26.30
CA LEU A 169 -2.33 4.41 -25.61
C LEU A 169 -3.75 4.71 -25.13
N ASN A 170 -4.66 3.77 -25.34
CA ASN A 170 -5.98 3.81 -24.74
C ASN A 170 -5.91 3.26 -23.30
N SER A 171 -5.55 4.11 -22.34
CA SER A 171 -5.50 3.76 -20.93
C SER A 171 -6.87 3.81 -20.23
N VAL A 172 -7.92 4.21 -20.94
CA VAL A 172 -9.26 4.46 -20.37
C VAL A 172 -10.33 3.43 -20.80
N TRP A 173 -9.94 2.43 -21.56
CA TRP A 173 -10.87 1.40 -22.03
C TRP A 173 -11.52 0.61 -20.88
N PHE A 174 -10.88 0.58 -19.71
CA PHE A 174 -11.30 -0.14 -18.51
C PHE A 174 -11.73 0.78 -17.35
N CYS A 175 -11.76 2.10 -17.54
CA CYS A 175 -12.13 3.06 -16.48
C CYS A 175 -13.55 2.85 -15.95
N GLY A 176 -13.74 2.98 -14.64
CA GLY A 176 -15.00 2.85 -13.91
C GLY A 176 -15.29 4.02 -12.96
N LEU A 177 -15.99 3.75 -11.86
CA LEU A 177 -16.34 4.74 -10.85
C LEU A 177 -15.36 4.78 -9.67
N ASP A 178 -14.51 3.76 -9.54
CA ASP A 178 -13.54 3.59 -8.44
C ASP A 178 -12.29 2.97 -9.06
N ASP A 179 -11.44 3.83 -9.58
CA ASP A 179 -10.34 3.46 -10.47
C ASP A 179 -8.97 3.36 -9.77
N ASP A 180 -8.88 3.69 -8.47
CA ASP A 180 -7.60 3.68 -7.76
C ASP A 180 -6.98 2.28 -7.70
N LYS A 181 -5.80 2.13 -8.33
CA LYS A 181 -5.00 0.89 -8.42
C LYS A 181 -5.78 -0.35 -8.90
N LYS A 182 -6.78 -0.14 -9.75
CA LYS A 182 -7.65 -1.21 -10.29
C LYS A 182 -7.74 -1.21 -11.80
N LEU A 183 -7.00 -0.34 -12.48
CA LEU A 183 -7.04 -0.20 -13.93
C LEU A 183 -6.08 -1.15 -14.62
N PHE A 184 -6.42 -1.50 -15.85
CA PHE A 184 -5.60 -2.31 -16.73
C PHE A 184 -5.35 -1.58 -18.04
N LEU A 185 -4.10 -1.55 -18.47
CA LEU A 185 -3.71 -0.98 -19.75
C LEU A 185 -3.78 -2.03 -20.87
N GLY A 186 -3.25 -3.21 -20.61
CA GLY A 186 -2.93 -4.21 -21.62
C GLY A 186 -1.59 -3.87 -22.27
N VAL A 187 -0.51 -4.42 -21.74
CA VAL A 187 0.88 -4.11 -22.14
C VAL A 187 1.18 -4.40 -23.61
N ASP A 188 0.37 -5.21 -24.28
CA ASP A 188 0.39 -5.43 -25.74
C ASP A 188 0.29 -4.11 -26.52
N GLN A 189 -0.44 -3.10 -26.03
CA GLN A 189 -0.49 -1.77 -26.63
C GLN A 189 0.88 -1.10 -26.74
N ILE A 190 1.73 -1.30 -25.73
CA ILE A 190 3.09 -0.72 -25.66
C ILE A 190 4.01 -1.39 -26.68
N THR A 191 3.90 -2.70 -26.86
CA THR A 191 4.80 -3.48 -27.70
C THR A 191 4.37 -3.53 -29.18
N ASN A 192 3.08 -3.41 -29.47
CA ASN A 192 2.55 -3.46 -30.84
C ASN A 192 3.15 -2.40 -31.77
N SER A 193 3.45 -1.22 -31.24
CA SER A 193 4.01 -0.10 -31.99
C SER A 193 5.41 -0.32 -32.52
N GLN A 194 6.19 -1.24 -31.93
CA GLN A 194 7.65 -1.30 -32.13
C GLN A 194 8.07 -1.62 -33.57
N VAL A 195 7.27 -2.40 -34.28
CA VAL A 195 7.52 -2.69 -35.71
C VAL A 195 7.30 -1.43 -36.54
N PHE A 196 6.20 -0.72 -36.31
CA PHE A 196 5.90 0.51 -37.02
C PHE A 196 6.91 1.61 -36.74
N LEU A 197 7.33 1.78 -35.48
CA LEU A 197 8.26 2.81 -35.04
C LEU A 197 9.75 2.40 -35.10
N SER A 198 10.09 1.30 -35.78
CA SER A 198 11.45 0.74 -35.78
C SER A 198 12.50 1.67 -36.35
N ASP A 199 12.14 2.55 -37.27
CA ASP A 199 13.03 3.51 -37.92
C ASP A 199 13.05 4.91 -37.25
N CYS A 200 12.35 5.08 -36.11
CA CYS A 200 12.32 6.34 -35.39
C CYS A 200 13.54 6.53 -34.50
N ASN A 201 14.09 7.74 -34.51
CA ASN A 201 15.25 8.12 -33.68
C ASN A 201 14.85 8.34 -32.23
N ILE A 202 13.67 8.90 -31.99
CA ILE A 202 13.09 9.18 -30.69
C ILE A 202 11.68 8.60 -30.67
N LYS A 203 11.33 7.89 -29.62
CA LYS A 203 10.04 7.26 -29.44
C LYS A 203 9.35 7.80 -28.18
N ILE A 204 8.16 8.33 -28.37
CA ILE A 204 7.33 8.92 -27.32
C ILE A 204 6.11 8.03 -27.14
N VAL A 205 5.77 7.70 -25.90
CA VAL A 205 4.50 7.07 -25.57
C VAL A 205 3.66 8.05 -24.75
N ALA A 206 2.36 8.12 -25.05
CA ALA A 206 1.44 8.99 -24.34
C ALA A 206 0.19 8.23 -23.90
N SER A 207 -0.19 8.41 -22.63
CA SER A 207 -1.41 7.84 -22.04
C SER A 207 -2.10 8.87 -21.15
N HIS A 208 -3.44 8.82 -21.04
CA HIS A 208 -4.14 9.72 -20.12
C HIS A 208 -3.89 9.29 -18.66
N ILE A 209 -4.07 8.01 -18.37
CA ILE A 209 -3.85 7.46 -17.04
C ILE A 209 -2.43 6.93 -16.96
N GLY A 210 -1.69 7.41 -15.98
CA GLY A 210 -0.34 6.95 -15.67
C GLY A 210 -0.34 5.52 -15.11
N TYR A 211 0.80 4.87 -15.16
CA TYR A 211 0.98 3.50 -14.66
C TYR A 211 0.73 3.35 -13.16
N ASP A 212 0.77 4.43 -12.37
CA ASP A 212 0.56 4.40 -10.91
C ASP A 212 -0.88 4.09 -10.49
N LEU A 213 -1.85 4.29 -11.40
CA LEU A 213 -3.25 3.96 -11.19
C LEU A 213 -3.63 2.55 -11.71
N LEU A 214 -2.68 1.84 -12.29
CA LEU A 214 -2.86 0.46 -12.71
C LEU A 214 -2.76 -0.47 -11.49
N THR A 215 -3.25 -1.71 -11.65
CA THR A 215 -2.97 -2.76 -10.66
C THR A 215 -1.46 -2.94 -10.52
N GLU A 216 -0.99 -3.40 -9.35
CA GLU A 216 0.45 -3.53 -9.06
C GLU A 216 1.20 -4.36 -10.12
N ALA A 217 0.63 -5.50 -10.49
CA ALA A 217 1.22 -6.39 -11.51
C ALA A 217 1.27 -5.75 -12.90
N GLU A 218 0.21 -5.02 -13.29
CA GLU A 218 0.14 -4.34 -14.58
C GLU A 218 1.07 -3.12 -14.62
N SER A 219 1.14 -2.35 -13.53
CA SER A 219 2.06 -1.21 -13.36
C SER A 219 3.51 -1.63 -13.57
N LYS A 220 3.93 -2.71 -12.94
CA LYS A 220 5.30 -3.25 -13.10
C LYS A 220 5.59 -3.62 -14.55
N ARG A 221 4.69 -4.37 -15.19
CA ARG A 221 4.86 -4.77 -16.60
C ARG A 221 4.84 -3.57 -17.55
N ALA A 222 3.98 -2.58 -17.29
CA ALA A 222 3.93 -1.36 -18.09
C ALA A 222 5.23 -0.55 -17.96
N LYS A 223 5.77 -0.38 -16.76
CA LYS A 223 7.06 0.29 -16.52
C LYS A 223 8.19 -0.41 -17.27
N GLU A 224 8.29 -1.73 -17.16
CA GLU A 224 9.30 -2.53 -17.87
C GLU A 224 9.20 -2.36 -19.39
N ALA A 225 7.99 -2.47 -19.95
CA ALA A 225 7.77 -2.33 -21.38
C ALA A 225 8.03 -0.90 -21.88
N ILE A 226 7.60 0.13 -21.14
CA ILE A 226 7.83 1.53 -21.46
C ILE A 226 9.35 1.82 -21.46
N ALA A 227 10.07 1.45 -20.40
CA ALA A 227 11.52 1.68 -20.31
C ALA A 227 12.31 0.99 -21.42
N HIS A 228 11.82 -0.16 -21.89
CA HIS A 228 12.48 -0.91 -22.97
C HIS A 228 12.17 -0.36 -24.36
N CYS A 229 10.98 0.19 -24.56
CA CYS A 229 10.44 0.53 -25.89
C CYS A 229 10.52 2.00 -26.26
N TYR A 230 10.56 2.90 -25.26
CA TYR A 230 10.40 4.35 -25.47
C TYR A 230 11.45 5.16 -24.74
N ASP A 231 11.67 6.39 -25.26
CA ASP A 231 12.61 7.36 -24.69
C ASP A 231 11.90 8.39 -23.80
N LEU A 232 10.63 8.69 -24.09
CA LEU A 232 9.80 9.65 -23.37
C LEU A 232 8.38 9.10 -23.15
N ASN A 233 7.90 9.12 -21.90
CA ASN A 233 6.54 8.82 -21.51
C ASN A 233 5.82 10.07 -21.04
N LEU A 234 4.64 10.34 -21.60
CA LEU A 234 3.76 11.43 -21.25
C LEU A 234 2.47 10.91 -20.67
N SER A 235 2.08 11.36 -19.48
CA SER A 235 0.80 10.99 -18.86
C SER A 235 0.01 12.21 -18.40
N GLY A 236 -1.31 12.06 -18.26
CA GLY A 236 -2.24 13.08 -17.79
C GLY A 236 -2.91 12.70 -16.47
N HIS A 237 -4.18 13.10 -16.30
CA HIS A 237 -5.13 12.70 -15.25
C HIS A 237 -4.86 13.23 -13.83
N THR A 238 -3.64 13.11 -13.31
CA THR A 238 -3.32 13.42 -11.91
C THR A 238 -3.37 14.91 -11.57
N HIS A 239 -3.39 15.78 -12.57
CA HIS A 239 -3.41 17.25 -12.43
C HIS A 239 -2.22 17.81 -11.62
N SER A 240 -1.24 17.00 -11.34
CA SER A 240 0.00 17.36 -10.66
C SER A 240 1.19 17.03 -11.56
N LEU A 241 2.18 17.91 -11.55
CA LEU A 241 3.43 17.63 -12.24
C LEU A 241 4.28 16.68 -11.40
N ASP A 242 4.66 15.59 -12.00
CA ASP A 242 5.69 14.69 -11.49
C ASP A 242 6.65 14.37 -12.64
N ASP A 243 7.89 14.85 -12.52
CA ASP A 243 8.93 14.62 -13.50
C ASP A 243 9.97 13.69 -12.91
N ASP A 244 10.06 12.53 -13.47
CA ASP A 244 10.99 11.52 -13.05
C ASP A 244 11.40 10.66 -14.23
N PHE A 245 12.14 9.61 -14.01
CA PHE A 245 12.43 8.64 -15.05
C PHE A 245 12.12 7.21 -14.59
N ILE A 246 11.58 6.43 -15.51
CA ILE A 246 11.37 5.00 -15.32
C ILE A 246 12.69 4.32 -15.65
N ALA A 247 13.25 3.58 -14.69
CA ALA A 247 14.45 2.78 -14.88
C ALA A 247 14.20 1.34 -14.45
N ILE A 248 14.77 0.40 -15.19
CA ILE A 248 14.68 -1.03 -14.86
C ILE A 248 16.08 -1.63 -14.61
N PRO A 249 16.17 -2.77 -13.91
CA PRO A 249 17.46 -3.36 -13.53
C PRO A 249 18.39 -3.69 -14.70
N SER A 250 17.86 -3.94 -15.91
CA SER A 250 18.65 -4.12 -17.14
C SER A 250 19.47 -2.88 -17.51
N GLY A 251 19.05 -1.72 -17.03
CA GLY A 251 19.64 -0.41 -17.34
C GLY A 251 18.91 0.34 -18.45
N ASP A 252 17.78 -0.20 -18.95
CA ASP A 252 16.89 0.53 -19.83
C ASP A 252 16.13 1.57 -19.01
N TYR A 253 15.77 2.69 -19.64
CA TYR A 253 15.10 3.80 -18.98
C TYR A 253 14.24 4.57 -19.96
N CYS A 254 13.26 5.29 -19.43
CA CYS A 254 12.43 6.23 -20.16
C CYS A 254 12.19 7.47 -19.31
N MET A 255 12.33 8.65 -19.89
CA MET A 255 11.95 9.90 -19.24
C MET A 255 10.44 9.91 -19.02
N ASN A 256 9.99 10.16 -17.78
CA ASN A 256 8.58 10.22 -17.45
C ASN A 256 8.18 11.65 -17.09
N ILE A 257 7.19 12.19 -17.82
CA ILE A 257 6.62 13.51 -17.55
C ILE A 257 5.12 13.37 -17.39
N THR A 258 4.64 13.61 -16.19
CA THR A 258 3.21 13.73 -15.92
C THR A 258 2.74 15.12 -16.28
N ALA A 259 1.64 15.24 -17.03
CA ALA A 259 1.13 16.54 -17.47
C ALA A 259 0.78 17.40 -16.26
N ALA A 260 1.39 18.56 -16.21
CA ALA A 260 1.22 19.51 -15.15
C ALA A 260 -0.14 20.18 -15.22
N GLY A 261 -0.99 19.81 -14.31
CA GLY A 261 -2.23 20.51 -14.07
C GLY A 261 -3.29 20.31 -15.14
N THR A 262 -4.34 21.06 -15.01
CA THR A 262 -5.53 21.01 -15.84
C THR A 262 -5.69 22.32 -16.60
N LEU A 263 -6.38 22.30 -17.71
CA LEU A 263 -6.95 23.47 -18.36
C LEU A 263 -8.46 23.49 -18.01
N CYS A 264 -8.77 23.87 -16.77
CA CYS A 264 -10.14 23.85 -16.23
C CYS A 264 -10.67 25.29 -16.11
N ASP A 265 -11.94 25.47 -16.42
CA ASP A 265 -12.66 26.73 -16.33
C ASP A 265 -12.99 27.19 -14.91
N ASN A 266 -12.95 26.29 -13.94
CA ASN A 266 -13.45 26.53 -12.60
C ASN A 266 -12.32 26.77 -11.58
N ILE A 267 -11.71 27.95 -11.65
CA ILE A 267 -10.61 28.40 -10.79
C ILE A 267 -10.98 28.33 -9.28
N HIS A 268 -12.26 28.44 -8.92
CA HIS A 268 -12.72 28.41 -7.52
C HIS A 268 -12.86 27.02 -6.91
N LYS A 269 -12.78 25.96 -7.71
CA LYS A 269 -12.81 24.57 -7.25
C LYS A 269 -11.46 23.89 -7.22
N LEU A 270 -10.44 24.56 -7.75
CA LEU A 270 -9.07 24.03 -7.71
C LEU A 270 -8.53 24.26 -6.31
N ASP A 271 -8.19 23.17 -5.63
CA ASP A 271 -7.34 23.20 -4.44
C ASP A 271 -6.05 23.98 -4.76
N GLU A 272 -5.38 24.54 -3.76
CA GLU A 272 -4.13 25.30 -3.93
C GLU A 272 -3.08 24.53 -4.75
N ASN A 273 -3.20 23.21 -4.82
CA ASN A 273 -2.33 22.31 -5.56
C ASN A 273 -2.68 22.14 -7.05
N TYR A 274 -3.91 22.50 -7.48
CA TYR A 274 -4.36 22.35 -8.86
C TYR A 274 -4.39 23.70 -9.57
N LYS A 275 -3.44 23.94 -10.43
CA LYS A 275 -3.36 25.17 -11.21
C LYS A 275 -3.38 24.85 -12.70
N ASN A 276 -4.07 25.69 -13.49
CA ASN A 276 -4.00 25.61 -14.93
C ASN A 276 -2.55 25.72 -15.38
N SER A 277 -2.05 24.73 -16.11
CA SER A 277 -0.66 24.70 -16.55
C SER A 277 -0.46 23.79 -17.77
N PHE A 278 0.63 23.99 -18.48
CA PHE A 278 1.14 23.15 -19.54
C PHE A 278 2.67 23.13 -19.52
N GLN A 279 3.28 22.20 -20.25
CA GLN A 279 4.73 22.10 -20.38
C GLN A 279 5.18 22.33 -21.81
N VAL A 280 6.41 22.81 -21.93
CA VAL A 280 7.21 22.78 -23.17
C VAL A 280 8.40 21.88 -22.93
N ILE A 281 8.57 20.89 -23.79
CA ILE A 281 9.63 19.90 -23.68
C ILE A 281 10.56 20.06 -24.87
N ASP A 282 11.80 20.43 -24.61
CA ASP A 282 12.84 20.50 -25.61
C ASP A 282 13.59 19.16 -25.62
N VAL A 283 13.42 18.39 -26.68
CA VAL A 283 14.06 17.08 -26.87
C VAL A 283 15.36 17.28 -27.63
N ILE A 284 16.49 17.27 -26.93
CA ILE A 284 17.82 17.45 -27.54
C ILE A 284 18.32 16.12 -28.12
N SER A 285 18.15 15.05 -27.36
CA SER A 285 18.42 13.68 -27.75
C SER A 285 17.53 12.75 -26.95
N LYS A 286 17.61 11.43 -27.17
CA LYS A 286 16.94 10.46 -26.31
C LYS A 286 17.51 10.39 -24.88
N GLU A 287 18.60 11.05 -24.63
CA GLU A 287 19.33 11.08 -23.36
C GLU A 287 19.29 12.44 -22.69
N GLU A 288 18.76 13.48 -23.35
CA GLU A 288 18.78 14.85 -22.86
C GLU A 288 17.52 15.62 -23.22
N PHE A 289 16.84 16.12 -22.19
CA PHE A 289 15.58 16.85 -22.27
C PHE A 289 15.62 18.09 -21.37
N TYR A 290 14.96 19.16 -21.80
CA TYR A 290 14.64 20.30 -20.95
C TYR A 290 13.14 20.46 -20.87
N VAL A 291 12.60 20.62 -19.66
CA VAL A 291 11.18 20.80 -19.40
C VAL A 291 10.96 22.16 -18.79
N ARG A 292 10.07 22.95 -19.39
CA ARG A 292 9.63 24.25 -18.92
C ARG A 292 8.16 24.17 -18.56
N LYS A 293 7.80 24.54 -17.33
CA LYS A 293 6.42 24.56 -16.86
C LYS A 293 5.85 25.96 -16.92
N TYR A 294 4.72 26.10 -17.59
CA TYR A 294 3.96 27.33 -17.64
C TYR A 294 2.69 27.20 -16.83
N GLN A 295 2.43 28.16 -15.95
CA GLN A 295 1.31 28.14 -15.02
C GLN A 295 0.51 29.43 -15.11
N GLN A 296 -0.83 29.33 -15.07
CA GLN A 296 -1.73 30.47 -15.03
C GLN A 296 -1.69 31.14 -13.65
N LYS A 297 -1.49 32.46 -13.63
CA LYS A 297 -1.53 33.27 -12.40
C LYS A 297 -2.90 33.92 -12.25
N GLN A 298 -3.67 33.53 -11.21
CA GLN A 298 -4.91 34.18 -10.76
C GLN A 298 -5.82 34.70 -11.88
N GLY A 299 -6.16 33.85 -12.86
CA GLY A 299 -7.07 34.20 -13.95
C GLY A 299 -6.45 35.09 -15.04
N MET A 300 -5.13 35.23 -15.06
CA MET A 300 -4.36 35.96 -16.05
C MET A 300 -3.63 35.02 -17.03
N GLU A 301 -2.72 35.56 -17.81
CA GLU A 301 -1.85 34.83 -18.72
C GLU A 301 -1.03 33.72 -18.04
N PHE A 302 -0.61 32.76 -18.81
CA PHE A 302 0.35 31.76 -18.35
C PHE A 302 1.75 32.34 -18.35
N SER A 303 2.53 32.05 -17.33
CA SER A 303 3.92 32.44 -17.21
C SER A 303 4.77 31.30 -16.73
N LEU A 304 6.07 31.35 -17.01
CA LEU A 304 7.03 30.35 -16.54
C LEU A 304 6.96 30.24 -15.01
N ASP A 305 6.83 29.03 -14.50
CA ASP A 305 6.83 28.73 -13.07
C ASP A 305 8.28 28.68 -12.56
N LEU A 306 8.78 29.79 -12.05
CA LEU A 306 10.16 29.93 -11.59
C LEU A 306 10.50 29.04 -10.38
N ASN A 307 9.50 28.45 -9.72
CA ASN A 307 9.72 27.49 -8.62
C ASN A 307 9.94 26.06 -9.13
N PHE A 308 9.76 25.81 -10.42
CA PHE A 308 9.99 24.53 -11.04
C PHE A 308 11.45 24.42 -11.52
N GLY A 309 12.16 23.37 -11.10
CA GLY A 309 13.55 23.13 -11.46
C GLY A 309 14.48 24.31 -11.11
N GLU A 310 15.48 24.56 -11.94
CA GLU A 310 16.35 25.74 -11.85
C GLU A 310 15.73 26.89 -12.66
N GLN A 311 15.16 27.89 -11.96
CA GLN A 311 14.55 29.08 -12.58
C GLN A 311 13.48 28.79 -13.65
N GLY A 312 12.65 27.79 -13.39
CA GLY A 312 11.55 27.38 -14.28
C GLY A 312 11.94 26.34 -15.34
N ILE A 313 13.15 25.84 -15.30
CA ILE A 313 13.67 24.85 -16.24
C ILE A 313 14.15 23.63 -15.48
N TRP A 314 13.68 22.48 -15.85
CA TRP A 314 14.22 21.22 -15.38
C TRP A 314 15.03 20.58 -16.50
N HIS A 315 16.32 20.32 -16.23
CA HIS A 315 17.24 19.69 -17.15
C HIS A 315 17.45 18.23 -16.78
N HIS A 316 17.10 17.34 -17.66
CA HIS A 316 17.35 15.92 -17.55
C HIS A 316 18.44 15.48 -18.49
N GLN A 317 19.49 14.88 -17.93
CA GLN A 317 20.52 14.20 -18.69
C GLN A 317 20.68 12.77 -18.17
N TYR A 318 20.55 11.81 -19.07
CA TYR A 318 20.69 10.41 -18.70
C TYR A 318 22.09 10.07 -18.20
N ASN A 319 22.10 9.39 -17.06
CA ASN A 319 23.29 8.78 -16.51
C ASN A 319 23.00 7.32 -16.15
N LYS A 320 23.64 6.38 -16.84
CA LYS A 320 23.43 4.94 -16.66
C LYS A 320 23.61 4.47 -15.21
N GLN A 321 24.54 5.08 -14.47
CA GLN A 321 24.76 4.74 -13.07
C GLN A 321 23.60 5.23 -12.18
N ASN A 322 23.10 6.44 -12.45
CA ASN A 322 21.94 6.98 -11.72
C ASN A 322 20.67 6.16 -12.00
N ALA A 323 20.44 5.75 -13.25
CA ALA A 323 19.33 4.89 -13.62
C ALA A 323 19.35 3.55 -12.85
N LYS A 324 20.52 2.89 -12.79
CA LYS A 324 20.68 1.65 -12.02
C LYS A 324 20.50 1.85 -10.51
N ASN A 325 20.98 2.96 -9.97
CA ASN A 325 20.80 3.27 -8.54
C ASN A 325 19.34 3.54 -8.22
N LYS A 326 18.62 4.26 -9.10
CA LYS A 326 17.18 4.48 -8.95
C LYS A 326 16.40 3.19 -9.02
N ALA A 327 16.61 2.35 -10.04
CA ALA A 327 15.91 1.07 -10.17
C ALA A 327 16.06 0.20 -8.91
N LYS A 328 17.26 0.20 -8.28
CA LYS A 328 17.48 -0.49 -7.01
C LYS A 328 16.73 0.17 -5.85
N ALA A 329 16.68 1.50 -5.80
CA ALA A 329 15.96 2.22 -4.75
C ALA A 329 14.44 1.99 -4.87
N ASP A 330 13.90 2.00 -6.09
CA ASP A 330 12.49 1.72 -6.35
C ASP A 330 12.13 0.27 -5.98
N GLU A 331 12.99 -0.71 -6.28
CA GLU A 331 12.79 -2.11 -5.87
C GLU A 331 12.76 -2.26 -4.33
N VAL A 332 13.62 -1.52 -3.62
CA VAL A 332 13.63 -1.52 -2.14
C VAL A 332 12.37 -0.87 -1.59
N LYS A 333 11.94 0.26 -2.19
CA LYS A 333 10.72 0.96 -1.78
C LYS A 333 9.48 0.08 -1.99
N GLU A 334 9.37 -0.57 -3.14
CA GLU A 334 8.28 -1.50 -3.45
C GLU A 334 8.22 -2.65 -2.44
N LYS A 335 9.36 -3.25 -2.09
CA LYS A 335 9.43 -4.31 -1.06
C LYS A 335 8.95 -3.82 0.31
N ILE A 336 9.31 -2.59 0.70
CA ILE A 336 8.87 -2.00 1.97
C ILE A 336 7.35 -1.78 1.95
N GLU A 337 6.79 -1.27 0.85
CA GLU A 337 5.35 -1.06 0.72
C GLU A 337 4.57 -2.38 0.74
N GLN A 338 5.08 -3.43 0.06
CA GLN A 338 4.50 -4.79 0.09
C GLN A 338 4.54 -5.37 1.51
N GLU A 339 5.67 -5.25 2.22
CA GLU A 339 5.78 -5.70 3.61
C GLU A 339 4.79 -4.96 4.51
N LYS A 340 4.65 -3.65 4.34
CA LYS A 340 3.68 -2.85 5.11
C LYS A 340 2.24 -3.28 4.82
N ALA A 341 1.87 -3.44 3.55
CA ALA A 341 0.55 -3.90 3.16
C ALA A 341 0.25 -5.31 3.69
N PHE A 342 1.25 -6.21 3.67
CA PHE A 342 1.12 -7.54 4.26
C PHE A 342 0.84 -7.45 5.76
N LEU A 343 1.62 -6.66 6.51
CA LEU A 343 1.45 -6.49 7.97
C LEU A 343 0.08 -5.92 8.34
N GLU A 344 -0.43 -4.96 7.58
CA GLU A 344 -1.76 -4.39 7.79
C GLU A 344 -2.90 -5.43 7.57
N ASN A 345 -2.75 -6.29 6.59
CA ASN A 345 -3.76 -7.29 6.26
C ASN A 345 -3.78 -8.49 7.22
N ILE A 346 -2.64 -8.87 7.80
CA ILE A 346 -2.58 -9.97 8.78
C ILE A 346 -2.98 -9.54 10.19
N PHE A 347 -3.18 -8.25 10.47
CA PHE A 347 -3.57 -7.77 11.80
C PHE A 347 -4.80 -8.52 12.34
N PRO A 348 -4.83 -8.99 13.62
CA PRO A 348 -3.90 -8.69 14.73
C PRO A 348 -2.68 -9.63 14.85
N PHE A 349 -2.32 -10.33 13.80
CA PHE A 349 -1.10 -11.14 13.78
C PHE A 349 0.11 -10.30 13.38
N TYR A 350 1.27 -10.71 13.88
CA TYR A 350 2.57 -10.18 13.50
C TYR A 350 3.52 -11.34 13.22
N PRO A 351 4.41 -11.25 12.23
CA PRO A 351 5.56 -12.16 12.15
C PRO A 351 6.31 -12.16 13.48
N ILE A 352 6.80 -13.29 13.93
CA ILE A 352 7.38 -13.43 15.28
C ILE A 352 8.57 -12.50 15.53
N ASP A 353 9.38 -12.24 14.54
CA ASP A 353 10.48 -11.28 14.60
C ASP A 353 9.98 -9.85 14.86
N LYS A 354 8.91 -9.43 14.18
CA LYS A 354 8.28 -8.12 14.41
C LYS A 354 7.58 -8.04 15.77
N ALA A 355 6.92 -9.11 16.19
CA ALA A 355 6.33 -9.17 17.54
C ALA A 355 7.41 -9.01 18.63
N ILE A 356 8.55 -9.67 18.46
CA ILE A 356 9.71 -9.55 19.37
C ILE A 356 10.28 -8.13 19.35
N GLU A 357 10.37 -7.48 18.18
CA GLU A 357 10.84 -6.09 18.06
C GLU A 357 9.92 -5.09 18.73
N GLN A 358 8.60 -5.29 18.66
CA GLN A 358 7.60 -4.41 19.26
C GLN A 358 7.52 -4.52 20.77
N ASP A 359 7.69 -5.72 21.30
CA ASP A 359 7.63 -6.00 22.74
C ASP A 359 8.88 -6.74 23.24
N LYS A 360 10.03 -6.05 23.12
CA LYS A 360 11.32 -6.58 23.57
C LYS A 360 11.34 -6.89 25.06
N GLU A 361 10.56 -6.18 25.86
CA GLU A 361 10.50 -6.38 27.30
C GLU A 361 9.90 -7.75 27.62
N THR A 362 8.82 -8.13 26.97
CA THR A 362 8.19 -9.44 27.19
C THR A 362 9.00 -10.59 26.57
N PHE A 363 9.52 -10.42 25.37
CA PHE A 363 10.20 -11.50 24.64
C PHE A 363 11.69 -11.63 24.96
N MET A 364 12.38 -10.54 25.35
CA MET A 364 13.85 -10.48 25.44
C MET A 364 14.40 -9.76 26.67
N SER A 365 13.64 -9.71 27.77
CA SER A 365 14.15 -9.13 29.02
C SER A 365 15.34 -9.94 29.56
N GLY A 366 16.54 -9.53 29.20
CA GLY A 366 17.78 -10.24 29.56
C GLY A 366 18.04 -11.51 28.72
N GLU A 367 19.05 -12.27 29.12
CA GLU A 367 19.40 -13.55 28.51
C GLU A 367 18.40 -14.64 28.90
N PHE A 368 18.07 -15.53 27.98
CA PHE A 368 17.19 -16.66 28.26
C PHE A 368 17.86 -17.61 29.25
N ILE A 369 17.14 -17.98 30.31
CA ILE A 369 17.62 -18.91 31.33
C ILE A 369 17.01 -20.29 31.03
N PRO A 370 17.80 -21.26 30.56
CA PRO A 370 17.34 -22.61 30.35
C PRO A 370 17.03 -23.31 31.68
N SER A 371 15.97 -24.08 31.71
CA SER A 371 15.69 -25.10 32.71
C SER A 371 15.29 -26.38 32.00
N GLN A 372 15.35 -27.51 32.67
CA GLN A 372 14.97 -28.78 32.06
C GLN A 372 13.54 -28.69 31.48
N ARG A 373 12.61 -28.11 32.23
CA ARG A 373 11.21 -27.97 31.81
C ARG A 373 11.02 -27.05 30.62
N ASN A 374 11.76 -25.93 30.59
CA ASN A 374 11.71 -24.99 29.47
C ASN A 374 12.29 -25.59 28.19
N GLU A 375 13.36 -26.39 28.28
CA GLU A 375 13.95 -27.10 27.16
C GLU A 375 13.01 -28.18 26.62
N GLU A 376 12.33 -28.92 27.48
CA GLU A 376 11.27 -29.87 27.07
C GLU A 376 10.18 -29.14 26.28
N CYS A 377 9.71 -27.98 26.76
CA CYS A 377 8.72 -27.16 26.07
C CYS A 377 9.23 -26.67 24.69
N ILE A 378 10.45 -26.16 24.62
CA ILE A 378 11.08 -25.69 23.38
C ILE A 378 11.19 -26.85 22.37
N ASN A 379 11.56 -28.03 22.81
CA ASN A 379 11.67 -29.21 21.97
C ASN A 379 10.29 -29.62 21.40
N LEU A 380 9.22 -29.57 22.18
CA LEU A 380 7.86 -29.78 21.68
C LEU A 380 7.42 -28.68 20.71
N LEU A 381 7.74 -27.41 20.99
CA LEU A 381 7.44 -26.29 20.11
C LEU A 381 8.14 -26.40 18.76
N ARG A 382 9.38 -26.90 18.74
CA ARG A 382 10.16 -27.09 17.51
C ARG A 382 9.82 -28.37 16.75
N ASN A 383 9.12 -29.33 17.37
CA ASN A 383 8.76 -30.61 16.73
C ASN A 383 7.67 -30.42 15.67
N PRO A 384 7.95 -30.62 14.35
CA PRO A 384 6.97 -30.43 13.29
C PRO A 384 5.80 -31.42 13.31
N ASP A 385 5.97 -32.58 13.93
CA ASP A 385 4.92 -33.60 14.03
C ASP A 385 3.80 -33.20 14.97
N ILE A 386 4.04 -32.27 15.87
CA ILE A 386 3.05 -31.74 16.80
C ILE A 386 2.27 -30.61 16.12
N LYS A 387 1.09 -30.93 15.57
CA LYS A 387 0.25 -29.96 14.87
C LYS A 387 -0.39 -28.94 15.78
N ASN A 388 -0.80 -29.36 16.97
CA ASN A 388 -1.50 -28.52 17.93
C ASN A 388 -0.85 -28.65 19.30
N LEU A 389 -0.56 -27.52 19.96
CA LEU A 389 0.01 -27.50 21.31
C LEU A 389 -0.61 -26.35 22.12
N ARG A 390 -1.06 -26.67 23.34
CA ARG A 390 -1.47 -25.65 24.31
C ARG A 390 -0.45 -25.58 25.44
N ILE A 391 0.05 -24.40 25.73
CA ILE A 391 0.94 -24.14 26.86
C ILE A 391 0.14 -23.43 27.92
N LEU A 392 -0.02 -24.09 29.05
CA LEU A 392 -0.82 -23.63 30.18
C LEU A 392 0.08 -23.40 31.39
N SER A 393 -0.16 -22.31 32.10
CA SER A 393 0.48 -22.00 33.38
C SER A 393 -0.16 -20.76 33.99
N ILE A 394 0.21 -20.38 35.17
CA ILE A 394 -0.13 -19.06 35.73
C ILE A 394 0.59 -17.93 34.96
N SER A 395 0.13 -16.69 35.15
CA SER A 395 0.78 -15.53 34.56
C SER A 395 2.18 -15.28 35.14
N GLY A 396 3.12 -14.79 34.34
CA GLY A 396 4.45 -14.40 34.79
C GLY A 396 5.51 -15.51 34.88
N VAL A 397 5.18 -16.76 34.53
CA VAL A 397 6.13 -17.90 34.55
C VAL A 397 7.11 -17.86 33.36
N GLY A 398 6.77 -17.14 32.26
CA GLY A 398 7.64 -16.99 31.10
C GLY A 398 7.16 -17.71 29.83
N LYS A 399 5.88 -18.10 29.71
CA LYS A 399 5.34 -18.76 28.50
C LYS A 399 5.69 -18.07 27.19
N THR A 400 5.45 -16.76 27.11
CA THR A 400 5.72 -15.94 25.92
C THR A 400 7.21 -15.89 25.61
N ARG A 401 8.06 -15.84 26.67
CA ARG A 401 9.51 -15.90 26.53
C ARG A 401 10.01 -17.21 25.94
N ILE A 402 9.46 -18.34 26.38
CA ILE A 402 9.79 -19.67 25.85
C ILE A 402 9.43 -19.78 24.38
N VAL A 403 8.26 -19.27 23.99
CA VAL A 403 7.81 -19.23 22.60
C VAL A 403 8.72 -18.34 21.74
N GLY A 404 9.08 -17.16 22.24
CA GLY A 404 10.04 -16.27 21.57
C GLY A 404 11.38 -16.98 21.32
N GLU A 405 11.92 -17.68 22.33
CA GLU A 405 13.18 -18.43 22.21
C GLU A 405 13.06 -19.62 21.24
N ALA A 406 11.92 -20.27 21.20
CA ALA A 406 11.71 -21.40 20.30
C ALA A 406 11.69 -20.98 18.82
N PHE A 407 11.14 -19.80 18.51
CA PHE A 407 10.80 -19.40 17.14
C PHE A 407 11.54 -18.17 16.59
N ARG A 408 12.36 -17.46 17.38
CA ARG A 408 13.00 -16.18 16.99
C ARG A 408 13.79 -16.21 15.67
N THR A 409 14.23 -17.39 15.21
CA THR A 409 15.00 -17.56 13.97
C THR A 409 14.18 -18.23 12.86
N MET A 410 12.91 -18.56 13.12
CA MET A 410 12.04 -19.25 12.17
C MET A 410 11.20 -18.26 11.37
N GLN A 411 11.07 -18.53 10.08
CA GLN A 411 10.17 -17.78 9.20
C GLN A 411 8.77 -18.38 9.19
N LYS A 412 7.80 -17.62 8.71
CA LYS A 412 6.38 -18.03 8.61
C LYS A 412 5.76 -18.41 9.96
N VAL A 413 6.17 -17.71 11.01
CA VAL A 413 5.59 -17.82 12.34
C VAL A 413 4.82 -16.54 12.65
N PHE A 414 3.53 -16.65 12.91
CA PHE A 414 2.63 -15.53 13.12
C PHE A 414 2.11 -15.56 14.55
N TYR A 415 2.34 -14.47 15.28
CA TYR A 415 1.99 -14.32 16.69
C TYR A 415 0.86 -13.29 16.86
N CYS A 416 -0.13 -13.63 17.66
CA CYS A 416 -1.23 -12.78 18.07
C CYS A 416 -1.24 -12.69 19.60
N THR A 417 -1.20 -11.48 20.15
CA THR A 417 -1.15 -11.23 21.60
C THR A 417 -2.49 -11.51 22.27
N ASP A 418 -3.59 -11.11 21.63
CA ASP A 418 -4.94 -11.23 22.19
C ASP A 418 -5.94 -11.51 21.05
N PRO A 419 -6.64 -12.65 21.08
CA PRO A 419 -7.62 -13.00 20.05
C PRO A 419 -8.90 -12.16 20.22
N ASP A 420 -8.99 -11.07 19.48
CA ASP A 420 -10.17 -10.22 19.40
C ASP A 420 -11.15 -10.65 18.28
N LYS A 421 -12.22 -9.86 18.08
CA LYS A 421 -13.24 -10.12 17.05
C LYS A 421 -12.71 -10.09 15.60
N ASN A 422 -11.55 -9.48 15.37
CA ASN A 422 -10.96 -9.29 14.05
C ASN A 422 -9.96 -10.40 13.66
N ILE A 423 -9.66 -11.32 14.57
CA ILE A 423 -8.69 -12.40 14.34
C ILE A 423 -8.97 -13.21 13.06
N ASN A 424 -10.25 -13.41 12.70
CA ASN A 424 -10.61 -14.21 11.53
C ASN A 424 -10.12 -13.59 10.21
N ARG A 425 -10.13 -12.25 10.09
CA ARG A 425 -9.65 -11.56 8.88
C ARG A 425 -8.15 -11.79 8.67
N GLY A 426 -7.37 -11.60 9.73
CA GLY A 426 -5.92 -11.85 9.68
C GLY A 426 -5.59 -13.31 9.40
N LEU A 427 -6.30 -14.24 10.03
CA LEU A 427 -6.18 -15.68 9.77
C LEU A 427 -6.49 -16.03 8.31
N GLU A 428 -7.61 -15.55 7.78
CA GLU A 428 -8.01 -15.79 6.39
C GLU A 428 -6.95 -15.29 5.41
N TYR A 429 -6.43 -14.08 5.65
CA TYR A 429 -5.37 -13.53 4.83
C TYR A 429 -4.10 -14.38 4.87
N ILE A 430 -3.62 -14.76 6.08
CA ILE A 430 -2.45 -15.66 6.24
C ILE A 430 -2.70 -16.99 5.51
N LEU A 431 -3.84 -17.63 5.75
CA LEU A 431 -4.17 -18.94 5.18
C LEU A 431 -4.37 -18.91 3.66
N THR A 432 -4.67 -17.75 3.08
CA THR A 432 -4.80 -17.58 1.63
C THR A 432 -3.45 -17.36 0.96
N HIS A 433 -2.58 -16.54 1.56
CA HIS A 433 -1.33 -16.08 0.93
C HIS A 433 -0.07 -16.85 1.37
N VAL A 434 -0.17 -17.65 2.43
CA VAL A 434 0.94 -18.46 2.94
C VAL A 434 0.55 -19.94 2.88
N ASP A 435 1.46 -20.81 2.41
CA ASP A 435 1.14 -22.22 2.19
C ASP A 435 1.31 -23.08 3.44
N GLU A 436 2.21 -22.71 4.33
CA GLU A 436 2.52 -23.44 5.57
C GLU A 436 3.07 -22.48 6.63
N GLY A 437 2.95 -22.83 7.90
CA GLY A 437 3.52 -22.00 8.96
C GLY A 437 3.08 -22.40 10.37
N VAL A 438 3.39 -21.53 11.32
CA VAL A 438 2.99 -21.66 12.72
C VAL A 438 2.15 -20.46 13.12
N ILE A 439 0.99 -20.70 13.68
CA ILE A 439 0.10 -19.68 14.23
C ILE A 439 0.15 -19.80 15.75
N ILE A 440 0.57 -18.73 16.41
CA ILE A 440 0.70 -18.63 17.86
C ILE A 440 -0.33 -17.63 18.37
N ILE A 441 -1.12 -18.03 19.36
CA ILE A 441 -2.16 -17.19 19.93
C ILE A 441 -1.97 -17.15 21.43
N ASP A 442 -1.63 -15.98 21.95
CA ASP A 442 -1.54 -15.74 23.39
C ASP A 442 -2.92 -15.38 23.97
N ASN A 443 -3.08 -15.49 25.24
CA ASN A 443 -4.34 -15.26 25.98
C ASN A 443 -5.56 -15.99 25.39
N CYS A 444 -5.39 -17.22 24.87
CA CYS A 444 -6.37 -17.97 24.12
C CYS A 444 -7.17 -18.94 25.01
N PRO A 445 -8.41 -18.60 25.42
CA PRO A 445 -9.29 -19.52 26.14
C PRO A 445 -9.60 -20.78 25.33
N ILE A 446 -10.04 -21.85 26.00
CA ILE A 446 -10.28 -23.16 25.37
C ILE A 446 -11.34 -23.10 24.26
N ASP A 447 -12.42 -22.36 24.46
CA ASP A 447 -13.50 -22.24 23.49
C ASP A 447 -13.01 -21.52 22.23
N GLU A 448 -12.23 -20.46 22.40
CA GLU A 448 -11.62 -19.71 21.32
C GLU A 448 -10.59 -20.54 20.54
N TYR A 449 -9.79 -21.32 21.26
CA TYR A 449 -8.86 -22.26 20.65
C TYR A 449 -9.59 -23.26 19.74
N TYR A 450 -10.70 -23.84 20.17
CA TYR A 450 -11.48 -24.75 19.32
C TYR A 450 -12.15 -24.06 18.14
N ARG A 451 -12.57 -22.83 18.32
CA ARG A 451 -13.13 -22.01 17.23
C ARG A 451 -12.09 -21.78 16.14
N ILE A 452 -10.89 -21.36 16.53
CA ILE A 452 -9.78 -21.06 15.62
C ILE A 452 -9.26 -22.32 14.94
N THR A 453 -9.02 -23.40 15.67
CA THR A 453 -8.58 -24.67 15.06
C THR A 453 -9.58 -25.21 14.04
N ARG A 454 -10.87 -25.09 14.30
CA ARG A 454 -11.93 -25.46 13.35
C ARG A 454 -11.94 -24.52 12.13
N PHE A 455 -11.67 -23.25 12.32
CA PHE A 455 -11.56 -22.30 11.20
C PHE A 455 -10.37 -22.66 10.30
N ILE A 456 -9.18 -22.85 10.86
CA ILE A 456 -7.95 -23.17 10.12
C ILE A 456 -8.09 -24.51 9.37
N SER A 457 -8.72 -25.51 9.97
CA SER A 457 -8.90 -26.84 9.34
C SER A 457 -9.66 -26.81 8.01
N ARG A 458 -10.46 -25.79 7.74
CA ARG A 458 -11.20 -25.63 6.47
C ARG A 458 -10.30 -25.36 5.28
N PHE A 459 -9.11 -24.79 5.50
CA PHE A 459 -8.17 -24.44 4.44
C PHE A 459 -7.27 -25.62 4.00
N GLN A 460 -7.27 -26.74 4.74
CA GLN A 460 -6.50 -27.95 4.44
C GLN A 460 -4.99 -27.70 4.20
N LYS A 461 -4.44 -26.63 4.78
CA LYS A 461 -3.01 -26.29 4.71
C LYS A 461 -2.25 -26.75 5.95
N PRO A 462 -0.96 -27.08 5.86
CA PRO A 462 -0.15 -27.63 6.95
C PRO A 462 0.28 -26.56 7.97
N PHE A 463 -0.67 -25.87 8.57
CA PHE A 463 -0.39 -24.96 9.66
C PHE A 463 -0.39 -25.67 11.01
N ARG A 464 0.57 -25.29 11.85
CA ARG A 464 0.63 -25.67 13.26
C ARG A 464 -0.02 -24.60 14.12
N ILE A 465 -0.72 -25.00 15.18
CA ILE A 465 -1.43 -24.08 16.06
C ILE A 465 -0.89 -24.22 17.48
N ILE A 466 -0.38 -23.13 18.02
CA ILE A 466 0.15 -23.03 19.37
C ILE A 466 -0.67 -21.99 20.11
N SER A 467 -1.18 -22.33 21.28
CA SER A 467 -1.90 -21.38 22.12
C SER A 467 -1.31 -21.32 23.51
N LEU A 468 -1.27 -20.10 24.07
CA LEU A 468 -0.87 -19.83 25.43
C LEU A 468 -2.08 -19.37 26.22
N TYR A 469 -2.23 -19.83 27.44
CA TYR A 469 -3.29 -19.36 28.30
C TYR A 469 -2.92 -19.43 29.77
N ASN A 470 -3.53 -18.55 30.57
CA ASN A 470 -3.32 -18.49 32.00
C ASN A 470 -4.37 -19.35 32.72
N VAL A 471 -3.91 -20.33 33.50
CA VAL A 471 -4.77 -21.20 34.32
C VAL A 471 -4.14 -21.40 35.69
N LEU A 472 -4.97 -21.58 36.70
CA LEU A 472 -4.51 -21.83 38.08
C LEU A 472 -4.27 -23.32 38.37
N THR A 473 -4.88 -24.20 37.59
CA THR A 473 -4.82 -25.67 37.82
C THR A 473 -4.75 -26.44 36.52
N LYS A 474 -4.27 -27.68 36.59
CA LYS A 474 -4.05 -28.61 35.48
C LYS A 474 -5.35 -29.17 34.83
N ASN A 475 -6.53 -28.77 35.27
CA ASN A 475 -7.80 -29.41 34.95
C ASN A 475 -8.37 -29.12 33.54
N GLU A 476 -7.66 -28.35 32.73
CA GLU A 476 -8.06 -28.02 31.34
C GLU A 476 -7.52 -29.08 30.38
N GLU A 477 -8.19 -30.23 30.26
CA GLU A 477 -7.86 -31.27 29.28
C GLU A 477 -8.71 -31.12 28.01
N GLY A 478 -8.08 -30.69 26.89
CA GLY A 478 -8.73 -30.65 25.58
C GLY A 478 -8.62 -32.00 24.84
N ARG A 479 -9.71 -32.55 24.32
CA ARG A 479 -9.67 -33.75 23.46
C ARG A 479 -8.93 -33.45 22.15
N GLY A 480 -7.92 -34.28 21.83
CA GLY A 480 -7.17 -34.19 20.58
C GLY A 480 -6.11 -33.07 20.51
N THR A 481 -5.76 -32.44 21.64
CA THR A 481 -4.74 -31.40 21.73
C THR A 481 -3.63 -31.84 22.69
N ASN A 482 -2.37 -31.67 22.29
CA ASN A 482 -1.26 -31.80 23.20
C ASN A 482 -1.26 -30.60 24.15
N VAL A 483 -1.25 -30.88 25.46
CA VAL A 483 -1.20 -29.86 26.50
C VAL A 483 0.13 -29.98 27.23
N PHE A 484 0.86 -28.86 27.34
CA PHE A 484 2.05 -28.74 28.15
C PHE A 484 1.77 -27.78 29.30
N PHE A 485 1.83 -28.26 30.50
CA PHE A 485 1.61 -27.46 31.70
C PHE A 485 2.95 -27.13 32.35
N ILE A 486 3.24 -25.83 32.58
CA ILE A 486 4.40 -25.39 33.33
C ILE A 486 3.94 -25.11 34.77
N ASP A 487 4.37 -25.94 35.69
CA ASP A 487 4.11 -25.75 37.10
C ASP A 487 5.07 -24.73 37.70
N VAL A 488 4.62 -24.01 38.70
CA VAL A 488 5.47 -23.05 39.43
C VAL A 488 6.62 -23.75 40.18
N GLU A 489 6.37 -24.96 40.68
CA GLU A 489 7.39 -25.77 41.33
C GLU A 489 8.53 -26.13 40.38
N ASP A 490 8.22 -26.49 39.15
CA ASP A 490 9.19 -26.80 38.09
C ASP A 490 9.98 -25.55 37.63
N ASN A 491 9.52 -24.34 37.95
CA ASN A 491 10.11 -23.09 37.51
C ASN A 491 11.03 -22.44 38.60
N GLN A 492 11.14 -23.06 39.76
CA GLN A 492 12.02 -22.54 40.83
C GLN A 492 13.50 -22.45 40.41
N GLU A 493 13.97 -23.38 39.56
CA GLU A 493 15.33 -23.33 39.01
C GLU A 493 15.57 -22.05 38.20
N VAL A 494 14.58 -21.55 37.48
CA VAL A 494 14.69 -20.28 36.74
C VAL A 494 14.77 -19.10 37.68
N VAL A 495 13.99 -19.10 38.76
CA VAL A 495 14.06 -18.06 39.81
C VAL A 495 15.45 -18.02 40.43
N ASP A 496 16.01 -19.18 40.78
CA ASP A 496 17.34 -19.29 41.37
C ASP A 496 18.43 -18.77 40.44
N ALA A 497 18.35 -19.10 39.16
CA ALA A 497 19.28 -18.61 38.15
C ALA A 497 19.13 -17.10 37.89
N ILE A 498 17.93 -16.53 38.01
CA ILE A 498 17.73 -15.06 37.97
C ILE A 498 18.42 -14.41 39.16
N ILE A 499 18.25 -14.95 40.35
CA ILE A 499 18.89 -14.43 41.59
C ILE A 499 20.42 -14.44 41.48
N GLU A 500 20.98 -15.55 41.00
CA GLU A 500 22.42 -15.70 40.77
C GLU A 500 22.97 -14.71 39.75
N LYS A 501 22.30 -14.61 38.61
CA LYS A 501 22.65 -13.69 37.53
C LYS A 501 22.63 -12.22 37.99
N GLU A 502 21.68 -11.86 38.81
CA GLU A 502 21.53 -10.52 39.36
C GLU A 502 22.48 -10.24 40.55
N LYS A 503 23.33 -11.22 40.88
CA LYS A 503 24.38 -11.15 41.90
C LYS A 503 23.85 -10.75 43.27
N ILE A 504 22.73 -11.34 43.67
CA ILE A 504 22.19 -11.19 45.02
C ILE A 504 22.92 -12.18 45.91
N HIS A 505 23.68 -11.68 46.91
CA HIS A 505 24.51 -12.50 47.77
C HIS A 505 23.99 -12.63 49.20
N ASN A 506 22.98 -11.86 49.57
CA ASN A 506 22.41 -11.90 50.91
C ASN A 506 21.40 -13.04 51.01
N GLU A 507 21.71 -14.04 51.84
CA GLU A 507 20.86 -15.24 51.98
C GLU A 507 19.45 -14.94 52.48
N GLU A 508 19.27 -13.94 53.36
CA GLU A 508 17.94 -13.56 53.82
C GLU A 508 17.10 -13.00 52.67
N VAL A 509 17.70 -12.18 51.81
CA VAL A 509 17.06 -11.63 50.62
C VAL A 509 16.73 -12.74 49.63
N ILE A 510 17.67 -13.65 49.37
CA ILE A 510 17.48 -14.80 48.48
C ILE A 510 16.28 -15.63 48.94
N ASN A 511 16.24 -15.97 50.22
CA ASN A 511 15.14 -16.78 50.78
C ASN A 511 13.79 -16.06 50.68
N ARG A 512 13.74 -14.74 50.89
CA ARG A 512 12.51 -13.97 50.75
C ARG A 512 12.07 -13.86 49.27
N ILE A 513 13.01 -13.65 48.34
CA ILE A 513 12.68 -13.64 46.92
C ILE A 513 12.09 -15.00 46.49
N ARG A 514 12.68 -16.12 46.91
CA ARG A 514 12.19 -17.46 46.65
C ARG A 514 10.77 -17.66 47.19
N GLU A 515 10.57 -17.31 48.46
CA GLU A 515 9.27 -17.46 49.13
C GLU A 515 8.18 -16.62 48.49
N TYR A 516 8.47 -15.36 48.13
CA TYR A 516 7.47 -14.41 47.66
C TYR A 516 7.19 -14.56 46.16
N SER A 517 8.20 -14.93 45.37
CA SER A 517 8.00 -15.19 43.94
C SER A 517 7.30 -16.52 43.67
N ASP A 518 7.45 -17.51 44.56
CA ASP A 518 6.81 -18.82 44.51
C ASP A 518 6.90 -19.44 43.10
N GLY A 519 8.10 -19.44 42.50
CA GLY A 519 8.36 -19.93 41.13
C GLY A 519 7.92 -19.00 40.00
N ILE A 520 7.35 -17.82 40.27
CA ILE A 520 6.94 -16.86 39.24
C ILE A 520 8.12 -15.97 38.86
N SER A 521 8.73 -16.20 37.70
CA SER A 521 9.92 -15.50 37.21
C SER A 521 9.75 -13.97 37.15
N LEU A 522 8.60 -13.48 36.71
CA LEU A 522 8.29 -12.04 36.64
C LEU A 522 8.30 -11.42 38.05
N MET A 523 7.69 -12.11 39.02
CA MET A 523 7.68 -11.67 40.42
C MET A 523 9.09 -11.60 40.99
N ALA A 524 9.93 -12.59 40.72
CA ALA A 524 11.33 -12.59 41.16
C ALA A 524 12.11 -11.38 40.60
N ILE A 525 11.93 -11.09 39.31
CA ILE A 525 12.55 -9.92 38.65
C ILE A 525 12.12 -8.62 39.34
N GLU A 526 10.83 -8.44 39.57
CA GLU A 526 10.32 -7.22 40.21
C GLU A 526 10.78 -7.08 41.67
N LEU A 527 10.82 -8.16 42.41
CA LEU A 527 11.37 -8.19 43.77
C LEU A 527 12.85 -7.80 43.79
N ILE A 528 13.65 -8.29 42.85
CA ILE A 528 15.07 -7.94 42.71
C ILE A 528 15.24 -6.46 42.33
N LYS A 529 14.45 -5.95 41.39
CA LYS A 529 14.46 -4.53 41.00
C LYS A 529 14.16 -3.65 42.23
N ALA A 530 13.12 -3.98 42.97
CA ALA A 530 12.74 -3.26 44.18
C ALA A 530 13.86 -3.29 45.24
N TYR A 531 14.45 -4.45 45.49
CA TYR A 531 15.59 -4.56 46.39
C TYR A 531 16.79 -3.68 46.00
N LYS A 532 17.16 -3.70 44.71
CA LYS A 532 18.26 -2.88 44.20
C LYS A 532 18.00 -1.37 44.32
N ASN A 533 16.74 -0.95 44.18
CA ASN A 533 16.34 0.45 44.28
C ASN A 533 16.30 0.95 45.74
N ILE A 534 15.93 0.10 46.71
CA ILE A 534 15.80 0.46 48.12
C ILE A 534 17.14 0.41 48.85
N GLY A 535 18.07 -0.42 48.40
CA GLY A 535 19.47 -0.47 48.91
C GLY A 535 19.68 -1.03 50.34
N GLN A 536 18.63 -1.47 51.05
CA GLN A 536 18.71 -1.97 52.42
C GLN A 536 17.82 -3.19 52.66
N VAL A 537 18.43 -4.28 53.12
CA VAL A 537 17.79 -5.58 53.39
C VAL A 537 16.76 -5.52 54.52
N GLN A 538 16.97 -4.66 55.49
CA GLN A 538 16.13 -4.55 56.70
C GLN A 538 14.73 -3.95 56.42
N LEU A 539 14.52 -3.46 55.23
CA LEU A 539 13.27 -2.84 54.81
C LEU A 539 12.43 -3.69 53.83
N LEU A 540 12.78 -4.97 53.61
CA LEU A 540 11.92 -5.88 52.89
C LEU A 540 10.68 -6.19 53.72
N PRO A 541 9.52 -5.60 53.42
CA PRO A 541 8.34 -5.70 54.24
C PRO A 541 7.75 -7.11 54.20
N GLU A 542 6.76 -7.40 55.05
CA GLU A 542 5.97 -8.63 54.97
C GLU A 542 5.31 -8.77 53.58
N LYS A 543 5.01 -10.00 53.15
CA LYS A 543 4.42 -10.32 51.83
C LYS A 543 3.30 -9.36 51.41
N LYS A 544 2.46 -8.93 52.36
CA LYS A 544 1.37 -7.97 52.15
C LYS A 544 1.89 -6.57 51.76
N GLN A 545 2.93 -6.11 52.39
CA GLN A 545 3.52 -4.78 52.11
C GLN A 545 4.28 -4.76 50.79
N TRP A 546 4.84 -5.90 50.35
CA TRP A 546 5.39 -6.06 49.01
C TRP A 546 4.36 -5.99 47.89
N LEU A 547 3.23 -6.67 48.07
CA LEU A 547 2.12 -6.58 47.15
C LEU A 547 1.61 -5.14 47.06
N ASP A 548 1.51 -4.45 48.21
CA ASP A 548 1.15 -3.05 48.25
C ASP A 548 2.14 -2.17 47.47
N TYR A 549 3.44 -2.40 47.60
CA TYR A 549 4.49 -1.68 46.87
C TYR A 549 4.47 -1.98 45.36
N LEU A 550 4.28 -3.22 44.97
CA LEU A 550 4.16 -3.59 43.54
C LEU A 550 2.92 -3.01 42.89
N LEU A 551 1.81 -2.93 43.61
CA LEU A 551 0.56 -2.33 43.13
C LEU A 551 0.61 -0.79 43.15
N ASP A 552 1.41 -0.21 44.00
CA ASP A 552 1.54 1.24 44.17
C ASP A 552 2.96 1.67 44.52
N PRO A 553 3.91 1.61 43.57
CA PRO A 553 5.28 2.04 43.79
C PRO A 553 5.43 3.50 44.25
N SER A 554 4.42 4.33 43.97
CA SER A 554 4.38 5.75 44.27
C SER A 554 3.72 6.09 45.62
N GLY A 555 3.03 5.11 46.24
CA GLY A 555 2.24 5.33 47.46
C GLY A 555 1.01 6.21 47.28
N GLN A 556 0.51 6.35 46.02
CA GLN A 556 -0.59 7.23 45.64
C GLN A 556 -1.92 6.50 45.47
N LEU A 557 -1.95 5.17 45.61
CA LEU A 557 -3.17 4.40 45.52
C LEU A 557 -4.06 4.69 46.72
N ASP A 558 -5.16 5.38 46.50
CA ASP A 558 -6.14 5.60 47.55
C ASP A 558 -6.85 4.29 47.94
N THR A 559 -7.47 4.30 49.11
CA THR A 559 -8.18 3.13 49.67
C THR A 559 -9.27 2.60 48.73
N HIS A 560 -9.84 3.47 47.94
CA HIS A 560 -10.90 3.15 46.97
C HIS A 560 -10.33 2.34 45.79
N LYS A 561 -9.27 2.80 45.13
CA LYS A 561 -8.59 2.07 44.06
C LYS A 561 -8.06 0.72 44.55
N ARG A 562 -7.56 0.66 45.76
CA ARG A 562 -7.13 -0.60 46.37
C ARG A 562 -8.29 -1.59 46.56
N SER A 563 -9.47 -1.11 47.00
CA SER A 563 -10.67 -1.94 47.13
C SER A 563 -11.10 -2.51 45.78
N VAL A 564 -11.02 -1.70 44.71
CA VAL A 564 -11.30 -2.15 43.34
C VAL A 564 -10.32 -3.23 42.89
N LEU A 565 -9.01 -3.05 43.10
CA LEU A 565 -8.01 -4.05 42.73
C LEU A 565 -8.20 -5.37 43.50
N ASN A 566 -8.53 -5.29 44.78
CA ASN A 566 -8.83 -6.48 45.57
C ASN A 566 -10.07 -7.22 45.07
N ALA A 567 -11.12 -6.48 44.66
CA ALA A 567 -12.32 -7.08 44.10
C ALA A 567 -12.04 -7.70 42.72
N ILE A 568 -11.27 -7.04 41.86
CA ILE A 568 -10.86 -7.58 40.53
C ILE A 568 -10.03 -8.85 40.69
N ALA A 569 -9.16 -8.92 41.72
CA ALA A 569 -8.31 -10.09 41.97
C ALA A 569 -9.09 -11.38 42.32
N LEU A 570 -10.38 -11.27 42.66
CA LEU A 570 -11.24 -12.45 42.88
C LEU A 570 -11.67 -13.15 41.58
N PHE A 571 -11.49 -12.49 40.45
CA PHE A 571 -11.93 -12.99 39.14
C PHE A 571 -10.75 -13.19 38.20
N ASN A 572 -10.81 -14.24 37.38
CA ASN A 572 -9.80 -14.55 36.38
C ASN A 572 -10.43 -15.12 35.11
N PRO A 573 -10.53 -14.34 34.04
CA PRO A 573 -10.56 -12.88 33.91
C PRO A 573 -11.90 -12.26 34.31
N LEU A 574 -11.92 -10.98 34.67
CA LEU A 574 -13.15 -10.22 34.88
C LEU A 574 -13.86 -9.96 33.56
N GLY A 575 -15.14 -10.30 33.46
CA GLY A 575 -15.94 -10.10 32.24
C GLY A 575 -16.82 -8.85 32.30
N PHE A 576 -16.87 -8.11 31.20
CA PHE A 576 -17.73 -6.92 31.04
C PHE A 576 -19.03 -7.19 30.27
N THR A 577 -19.13 -8.34 29.59
CA THR A 577 -20.28 -8.73 28.74
C THR A 577 -20.58 -10.23 28.83
N GLY A 578 -21.79 -10.59 28.43
CA GLY A 578 -22.23 -12.00 28.40
C GLY A 578 -22.42 -12.59 29.78
N ASN A 579 -22.06 -13.87 29.91
CA ASN A 579 -22.25 -14.63 31.16
C ASN A 579 -21.36 -14.17 32.33
N LYS A 580 -20.39 -13.30 32.07
CA LYS A 580 -19.48 -12.75 33.08
C LYS A 580 -19.83 -11.33 33.51
N LYS A 581 -20.95 -10.79 33.05
CA LYS A 581 -21.43 -9.47 33.46
C LYS A 581 -21.72 -9.41 34.96
N ASP A 582 -22.19 -10.50 35.56
CA ASP A 582 -22.47 -10.58 36.98
C ASP A 582 -21.22 -10.39 37.84
N GLU A 583 -20.05 -10.80 37.35
CA GLU A 583 -18.75 -10.59 37.97
C GLU A 583 -18.40 -9.08 37.99
N TYR A 584 -18.61 -8.41 36.88
CA TYR A 584 -18.41 -6.96 36.76
C TYR A 584 -19.38 -6.20 37.69
N ASP A 585 -20.66 -6.54 37.67
CA ASP A 585 -21.68 -5.93 38.53
C ASP A 585 -21.37 -6.21 40.02
N PHE A 586 -20.81 -7.38 40.35
CA PHE A 586 -20.33 -7.67 41.69
C PHE A 586 -19.20 -6.72 42.11
N VAL A 587 -18.17 -6.54 41.26
CA VAL A 587 -17.05 -5.63 41.53
C VAL A 587 -17.55 -4.19 41.74
N ILE A 588 -18.42 -3.70 40.85
CA ILE A 588 -18.98 -2.35 40.94
C ILE A 588 -19.75 -2.16 42.26
N ASN A 589 -20.61 -3.12 42.61
CA ASN A 589 -21.46 -3.01 43.80
C ASN A 589 -20.72 -3.17 45.13
N HIS A 590 -19.58 -3.86 45.15
CA HIS A 590 -18.82 -4.15 46.38
C HIS A 590 -17.54 -3.33 46.54
N SER A 591 -17.13 -2.60 45.49
CA SER A 591 -15.91 -1.75 45.53
C SER A 591 -16.18 -0.28 45.89
N GLU A 592 -17.44 0.09 46.19
CA GLU A 592 -17.85 1.49 46.44
C GLU A 592 -17.45 2.45 45.29
N ILE A 593 -17.40 1.94 44.05
CA ILE A 593 -17.22 2.78 42.86
C ILE A 593 -18.60 3.39 42.53
N ASN A 594 -18.74 4.70 42.70
CA ASN A 594 -19.87 5.48 42.23
C ASN A 594 -19.62 6.04 40.83
#